data_60b076f1342dca50b93b8b0cd08fbf9a
#
_entry.id   60b076f1342dca50b93b8b0cd08fbf9a
#
_cell.length_a   1.000
_cell.length_b   1.000
_cell.length_c   1.000
_cell.angle_alpha   90.00
_cell.angle_beta   90.00
_cell.angle_gamma   90.00
#
_symmetry.space_group_name_H-M   'P 1'
#
loop_
_entity.id
_entity.type
_entity.pdbx_description
1 polymer ?
#
loop_
_entity_poly.entity_id
_entity_poly.type
_entity_poly.pdbx_seq_one_letter_code
_entity_poly.pdbx_strand_id
1 'polypeptide(L)'
;MKDFSVVLPTYNHVALARQAIVSVLRQRHVSIELIVTDDSDDDAIAQLCGDFQAANICYFKHQRTGNAVENWNAGLQKAQGKYVVLLHHDEVFVHDDHLYRVKKAFEQQAQVVVTNIQVEAKGRRKSRLLPNFIKRCSLHHPTLLFACNTIGPCACVAVVRELLPMLDEKLTWLVDAEWYFRLLRYAKIVYLPTCFVRSQHGDAQQITSHIDIMQTLRQDQTTIKQKDYYNRWIGWALGMQCWLQRFKTQKQ
;
A
#
# COMPACT_ATOMS: atom_id res chain seq x y z
N MET A 1 4.03 24.18 1.28
CA MET A 1 3.58 22.80 1.58
C MET A 1 3.85 21.95 0.35
N LYS A 2 4.38 20.73 0.51
CA LYS A 2 4.63 19.80 -0.61
C LYS A 2 3.32 19.25 -1.18
N ASP A 3 3.32 18.87 -2.47
CA ASP A 3 2.15 18.22 -3.07
C ASP A 3 1.95 16.83 -2.44
N PHE A 4 3.03 16.03 -2.36
CA PHE A 4 2.98 14.66 -1.87
C PHE A 4 3.94 14.39 -0.72
N SER A 5 3.47 13.61 0.25
CA SER A 5 4.32 12.77 1.10
C SER A 5 4.27 11.34 0.54
N VAL A 6 5.42 10.84 0.11
CA VAL A 6 5.58 9.41 -0.18
C VAL A 6 6.26 8.79 1.04
N VAL A 7 5.55 7.90 1.72
CA VAL A 7 6.05 7.16 2.88
C VAL A 7 6.61 5.83 2.40
N LEU A 8 7.88 5.58 2.68
CA LEU A 8 8.62 4.40 2.27
C LEU A 8 9.12 3.64 3.50
N PRO A 9 8.32 2.72 4.05
CA PRO A 9 8.83 1.83 5.10
C PRO A 9 9.80 0.81 4.52
N THR A 10 10.92 0.60 5.22
CA THR A 10 12.01 -0.29 4.79
C THR A 10 12.36 -1.31 5.87
N TYR A 11 12.90 -2.45 5.43
CA TYR A 11 13.48 -3.49 6.28
C TYR A 11 14.50 -4.32 5.49
N ASN A 12 15.79 -4.22 5.82
CA ASN A 12 16.92 -5.04 5.34
C ASN A 12 17.14 -5.17 3.81
N HIS A 13 16.37 -4.48 2.95
CA HIS A 13 16.41 -4.63 1.49
C HIS A 13 16.94 -3.39 0.76
N VAL A 14 18.24 -3.14 0.87
CA VAL A 14 18.91 -1.97 0.26
C VAL A 14 18.66 -1.85 -1.24
N ALA A 15 18.75 -2.96 -1.99
CA ALA A 15 18.59 -2.92 -3.45
C ALA A 15 17.16 -2.56 -3.87
N LEU A 16 16.15 -3.10 -3.19
CA LEU A 16 14.74 -2.78 -3.43
C LEU A 16 14.44 -1.34 -3.00
N ALA A 17 14.89 -0.94 -1.80
CA ALA A 17 14.73 0.43 -1.32
C ALA A 17 15.35 1.45 -2.28
N ARG A 18 16.53 1.17 -2.85
CA ARG A 18 17.16 2.01 -3.89
C ARG A 18 16.26 2.19 -5.10
N GLN A 19 15.66 1.10 -5.60
CA GLN A 19 14.74 1.17 -6.75
C GLN A 19 13.49 2.00 -6.44
N ALA A 20 12.90 1.80 -5.25
CA ALA A 20 11.76 2.57 -4.79
C ALA A 20 12.09 4.07 -4.68
N ILE A 21 13.20 4.43 -4.01
CA ILE A 21 13.69 5.81 -3.87
C ILE A 21 13.89 6.45 -5.26
N VAL A 22 14.58 5.78 -6.17
CA VAL A 22 14.80 6.28 -7.53
C VAL A 22 13.48 6.54 -8.24
N SER A 23 12.50 5.65 -8.10
CA SER A 23 11.19 5.81 -8.75
C SER A 23 10.43 7.04 -8.24
N VAL A 24 10.61 7.40 -6.97
CA VAL A 24 10.04 8.60 -6.36
C VAL A 24 10.79 9.86 -6.80
N LEU A 25 12.12 9.84 -6.76
CA LEU A 25 12.94 11.00 -7.15
C LEU A 25 12.82 11.37 -8.63
N ARG A 26 12.44 10.42 -9.48
CA ARG A 26 12.21 10.65 -10.92
C ARG A 26 10.85 11.26 -11.24
N GLN A 27 9.95 11.39 -10.25
CA GLN A 27 8.63 11.97 -10.48
C GLN A 27 8.73 13.45 -10.86
N ARG A 28 7.99 13.84 -11.90
CA ARG A 28 8.04 15.18 -12.50
C ARG A 28 6.76 15.96 -12.24
N HIS A 29 6.86 17.29 -12.29
CA HIS A 29 5.74 18.24 -12.19
C HIS A 29 4.99 18.20 -10.86
N VAL A 30 5.62 17.68 -9.81
CA VAL A 30 5.10 17.63 -8.42
C VAL A 30 6.22 17.92 -7.44
N SER A 31 5.84 18.51 -6.30
CA SER A 31 6.75 18.69 -5.17
C SER A 31 6.54 17.55 -4.17
N ILE A 32 7.63 16.85 -3.78
CA ILE A 32 7.57 15.63 -2.97
C ILE A 32 8.45 15.79 -1.75
N GLU A 33 8.00 15.26 -0.62
CA GLU A 33 8.84 14.77 0.46
C GLU A 33 8.80 13.25 0.46
N LEU A 34 9.97 12.61 0.54
CA LEU A 34 10.11 11.17 0.69
C LEU A 34 10.50 10.87 2.13
N ILE A 35 9.60 10.21 2.85
CA ILE A 35 9.77 9.84 4.25
C ILE A 35 10.16 8.36 4.29
N VAL A 36 11.41 8.08 4.63
CA VAL A 36 11.91 6.70 4.79
C VAL A 36 11.89 6.36 6.27
N THR A 37 11.08 5.37 6.66
CA THR A 37 11.07 4.80 8.01
C THR A 37 11.66 3.40 7.98
N ASP A 38 12.63 3.14 8.84
CA ASP A 38 13.50 1.98 8.70
C ASP A 38 13.57 1.12 9.97
N ASP A 39 13.13 -0.13 9.83
CA ASP A 39 13.20 -1.19 10.85
C ASP A 39 14.41 -2.12 10.67
N SER A 40 15.33 -1.79 9.75
CA SER A 40 16.50 -2.64 9.46
C SER A 40 17.38 -2.84 10.69
N ASP A 41 18.10 -3.97 10.70
CA ASP A 41 18.98 -4.34 11.80
C ASP A 41 20.30 -3.54 11.78
N ASP A 42 20.66 -2.95 10.62
CA ASP A 42 21.88 -2.17 10.39
C ASP A 42 21.58 -0.76 9.86
N ASP A 43 22.63 -0.01 9.51
CA ASP A 43 22.54 1.36 9.00
C ASP A 43 22.64 1.44 7.46
N ALA A 44 22.53 0.34 6.74
CA ALA A 44 22.71 0.32 5.29
C ALA A 44 21.65 1.16 4.54
N ILE A 45 20.42 1.22 5.05
CA ILE A 45 19.36 2.09 4.49
C ILE A 45 19.64 3.57 4.80
N ALA A 46 20.16 3.89 6.00
CA ALA A 46 20.56 5.26 6.35
C ALA A 46 21.66 5.74 5.40
N GLN A 47 22.70 4.92 5.19
CA GLN A 47 23.79 5.21 4.24
C GLN A 47 23.25 5.39 2.82
N LEU A 48 22.36 4.49 2.37
CA LEU A 48 21.70 4.60 1.07
C LEU A 48 20.99 5.95 0.91
N CYS A 49 20.24 6.40 1.92
CA CYS A 49 19.54 7.69 1.88
C CYS A 49 20.53 8.86 1.79
N GLY A 50 21.66 8.78 2.53
CA GLY A 50 22.74 9.77 2.48
C GLY A 50 23.42 9.86 1.11
N ASP A 51 23.62 8.74 0.42
CA ASP A 51 24.23 8.68 -0.91
C ASP A 51 23.47 9.48 -1.97
N PHE A 52 22.16 9.59 -1.85
CA PHE A 52 21.35 10.37 -2.80
C PHE A 52 21.54 11.87 -2.69
N GLN A 53 22.03 12.40 -1.55
CA GLN A 53 22.23 13.83 -1.29
C GLN A 53 21.00 14.69 -1.67
N ALA A 54 19.80 14.11 -1.60
CA ALA A 54 18.56 14.75 -2.02
C ALA A 54 17.86 15.41 -0.82
N ALA A 55 17.71 16.74 -0.87
CA ALA A 55 17.14 17.54 0.23
C ALA A 55 15.67 17.20 0.56
N ASN A 56 14.99 16.41 -0.27
CA ASN A 56 13.62 15.99 -0.08
C ASN A 56 13.48 14.57 0.50
N ILE A 57 14.57 13.90 0.86
CA ILE A 57 14.58 12.63 1.60
C ILE A 57 14.68 12.91 3.09
N CYS A 58 13.73 12.41 3.86
CA CYS A 58 13.71 12.47 5.32
C CYS A 58 13.80 11.03 5.85
N TYR A 59 14.97 10.65 6.37
CA TYR A 59 15.20 9.32 6.96
C TYR A 59 14.89 9.33 8.45
N PHE A 60 14.21 8.27 8.92
CA PHE A 60 13.92 8.03 10.32
C PHE A 60 14.16 6.57 10.67
N LYS A 61 15.09 6.29 11.58
CA LYS A 61 15.21 4.96 12.19
C LYS A 61 14.01 4.74 13.10
N HIS A 62 13.28 3.67 12.88
CA HIS A 62 12.20 3.22 13.75
C HIS A 62 12.71 2.13 14.68
N GLN A 63 12.23 2.10 15.92
CA GLN A 63 12.57 1.02 16.84
C GLN A 63 11.75 -0.23 16.47
N ARG A 64 12.41 -1.25 15.97
CA ARG A 64 11.77 -2.49 15.55
C ARG A 64 10.99 -3.14 16.68
N THR A 65 9.70 -3.37 16.47
CA THR A 65 8.78 -4.04 17.40
C THR A 65 8.42 -5.45 16.96
N GLY A 66 8.77 -5.82 15.70
CA GLY A 66 8.33 -7.05 15.04
C GLY A 66 7.00 -6.90 14.30
N ASN A 67 6.36 -5.72 14.37
CA ASN A 67 5.13 -5.41 13.66
C ASN A 67 5.39 -4.37 12.55
N ALA A 68 5.38 -4.81 11.31
CA ALA A 68 5.64 -3.93 10.15
C ALA A 68 4.64 -2.74 10.07
N VAL A 69 3.40 -2.91 10.53
CA VAL A 69 2.37 -1.87 10.48
C VAL A 69 2.71 -0.70 11.39
N GLU A 70 3.41 -0.92 12.50
CA GLU A 70 3.89 0.15 13.37
C GLU A 70 4.91 1.05 12.65
N ASN A 71 5.84 0.45 11.91
CA ASN A 71 6.78 1.19 11.06
C ASN A 71 6.05 2.00 9.96
N TRP A 72 5.02 1.41 9.34
CA TRP A 72 4.21 2.11 8.34
C TRP A 72 3.49 3.31 8.94
N ASN A 73 2.86 3.13 10.09
CA ASN A 73 2.16 4.19 10.82
C ASN A 73 3.12 5.29 11.29
N ALA A 74 4.32 4.92 11.77
CA ALA A 74 5.35 5.88 12.16
C ALA A 74 5.73 6.83 11.00
N GLY A 75 5.80 6.30 9.78
CA GLY A 75 6.02 7.10 8.59
C GLY A 75 4.83 7.97 8.20
N LEU A 76 3.62 7.40 8.22
CA LEU A 76 2.39 8.13 7.89
C LEU A 76 2.14 9.31 8.84
N GLN A 77 2.47 9.19 10.13
CA GLN A 77 2.35 10.27 11.11
C GLN A 77 3.28 11.46 10.81
N LYS A 78 4.37 11.25 10.07
CA LYS A 78 5.32 12.31 9.70
C LYS A 78 4.92 13.04 8.41
N ALA A 79 3.90 12.58 7.70
CA ALA A 79 3.48 13.15 6.43
C ALA A 79 2.94 14.58 6.58
N GLN A 80 3.50 15.53 5.83
CA GLN A 80 3.13 16.94 5.82
C GLN A 80 2.62 17.43 4.46
N GLY A 81 2.79 16.63 3.41
CA GLY A 81 2.30 16.91 2.07
C GLY A 81 0.76 16.92 2.01
N LYS A 82 0.23 17.56 0.99
CA LYS A 82 -1.23 17.65 0.77
C LYS A 82 -1.84 16.27 0.50
N TYR A 83 -1.12 15.41 -0.20
CA TYR A 83 -1.53 14.05 -0.56
C TYR A 83 -0.53 13.05 -0.04
N VAL A 84 -0.99 11.86 0.36
CA VAL A 84 -0.13 10.82 0.94
C VAL A 84 -0.24 9.54 0.14
N VAL A 85 0.91 8.89 -0.07
CA VAL A 85 1.03 7.56 -0.66
C VAL A 85 1.95 6.73 0.24
N LEU A 86 1.53 5.51 0.58
CA LEU A 86 2.37 4.50 1.25
C LEU A 86 2.94 3.57 0.17
N LEU A 87 4.26 3.66 -0.06
CA LEU A 87 5.00 2.90 -1.06
C LEU A 87 5.94 1.92 -0.34
N HIS A 88 5.70 0.61 -0.42
CA HIS A 88 6.63 -0.35 0.16
C HIS A 88 7.92 -0.46 -0.64
N HIS A 89 9.01 -0.94 -0.01
CA HIS A 89 10.33 -0.97 -0.64
C HIS A 89 10.44 -1.92 -1.85
N ASP A 90 9.51 -2.86 -2.02
CA ASP A 90 9.40 -3.76 -3.18
C ASP A 90 8.49 -3.21 -4.30
N GLU A 91 8.09 -1.94 -4.21
CA GLU A 91 7.18 -1.27 -5.13
C GLU A 91 7.85 -0.06 -5.79
N VAL A 92 7.48 0.22 -7.05
CA VAL A 92 7.99 1.37 -7.80
C VAL A 92 6.89 2.01 -8.64
N PHE A 93 6.94 3.31 -8.82
CA PHE A 93 6.16 4.01 -9.84
C PHE A 93 6.71 3.68 -11.23
N VAL A 94 5.85 3.22 -12.14
CA VAL A 94 6.27 2.80 -13.49
C VAL A 94 6.62 3.99 -14.38
N HIS A 95 5.91 5.12 -14.23
CA HIS A 95 6.03 6.31 -15.06
C HIS A 95 6.51 7.51 -14.25
N ASP A 96 7.36 8.35 -14.82
CA ASP A 96 7.89 9.55 -14.18
C ASP A 96 6.82 10.65 -13.97
N ASP A 97 5.64 10.53 -14.57
CA ASP A 97 4.49 11.41 -14.42
C ASP A 97 3.34 10.79 -13.58
N HIS A 98 3.61 9.67 -12.87
CA HIS A 98 2.60 8.94 -12.10
C HIS A 98 1.92 9.87 -11.08
N LEU A 99 2.68 10.52 -10.22
CA LEU A 99 2.15 11.40 -9.18
C LEU A 99 1.52 12.68 -9.77
N TYR A 100 1.99 13.15 -10.92
CA TYR A 100 1.35 14.27 -11.61
C TYR A 100 -0.06 13.91 -12.10
N ARG A 101 -0.25 12.73 -12.66
CA ARG A 101 -1.59 12.23 -13.06
C ARG A 101 -2.51 12.09 -11.84
N VAL A 102 -1.97 11.59 -10.73
CA VAL A 102 -2.70 11.50 -9.46
C VAL A 102 -3.08 12.89 -8.95
N LYS A 103 -2.16 13.87 -8.99
CA LYS A 103 -2.44 15.26 -8.62
C LYS A 103 -3.58 15.87 -9.46
N LYS A 104 -3.60 15.61 -10.77
CA LYS A 104 -4.68 16.08 -11.64
C LYS A 104 -6.06 15.55 -11.25
N ALA A 105 -6.14 14.31 -10.77
CA ALA A 105 -7.39 13.76 -10.26
C ALA A 105 -7.83 14.44 -8.94
N PHE A 106 -6.90 14.76 -8.06
CA PHE A 106 -7.19 15.54 -6.85
C PHE A 106 -7.66 16.96 -7.15
N GLU A 107 -7.09 17.62 -8.16
CA GLU A 107 -7.54 18.93 -8.63
C GLU A 107 -8.99 18.91 -9.14
N GLN A 108 -9.50 17.74 -9.55
CA GLN A 108 -10.91 17.48 -9.90
C GLN A 108 -11.75 17.05 -8.68
N GLN A 109 -11.33 17.46 -7.48
CA GLN A 109 -12.01 17.19 -6.21
C GLN A 109 -12.06 15.70 -5.79
N ALA A 110 -11.21 14.83 -6.30
CA ALA A 110 -11.05 13.52 -5.71
C ALA A 110 -10.54 13.64 -4.26
N GLN A 111 -10.94 12.73 -3.40
CA GLN A 111 -10.45 12.58 -2.02
C GLN A 111 -9.53 11.37 -1.89
N VAL A 112 -9.78 10.36 -2.71
CA VAL A 112 -8.94 9.16 -2.86
C VAL A 112 -8.75 8.90 -4.35
N VAL A 113 -7.51 8.65 -4.75
CA VAL A 113 -7.17 8.24 -6.12
C VAL A 113 -6.63 6.83 -6.09
N VAL A 114 -7.22 5.95 -6.89
CA VAL A 114 -6.79 4.55 -7.01
C VAL A 114 -6.15 4.35 -8.38
N THR A 115 -4.97 3.75 -8.39
CA THR A 115 -4.20 3.42 -9.58
C THR A 115 -4.24 1.91 -9.86
N ASN A 116 -3.46 1.43 -10.80
CA ASN A 116 -3.43 0.02 -11.16
C ASN A 116 -2.07 -0.62 -10.79
N ILE A 117 -1.99 -1.95 -10.85
CA ILE A 117 -0.79 -2.70 -10.49
C ILE A 117 -0.26 -3.53 -11.66
N GLN A 118 1.07 -3.57 -11.79
CA GLN A 118 1.83 -4.56 -12.55
C GLN A 118 2.60 -5.43 -11.56
N VAL A 119 2.52 -6.75 -11.69
CA VAL A 119 3.29 -7.70 -10.88
C VAL A 119 4.43 -8.24 -11.72
N GLU A 120 5.66 -8.12 -11.23
CA GLU A 120 6.84 -8.74 -11.78
C GLU A 120 7.23 -9.95 -10.93
N ALA A 121 7.19 -11.15 -11.52
CA ALA A 121 7.56 -12.39 -10.85
C ALA A 121 8.43 -13.24 -11.78
N LYS A 122 9.60 -13.71 -11.28
CA LYS A 122 10.56 -14.54 -12.04
C LYS A 122 10.92 -13.94 -13.41
N GLY A 123 11.16 -12.62 -13.46
CA GLY A 123 11.52 -11.89 -14.69
C GLY A 123 10.38 -11.73 -15.72
N ARG A 124 9.17 -12.19 -15.41
CA ARG A 124 7.98 -12.02 -16.26
C ARG A 124 7.04 -10.96 -15.66
N ARG A 125 6.72 -9.97 -16.45
CA ARG A 125 5.74 -8.94 -16.09
C ARG A 125 4.33 -9.45 -16.40
N LYS A 126 3.48 -9.50 -15.38
CA LYS A 126 2.05 -9.73 -15.54
C LYS A 126 1.31 -8.52 -15.02
N SER A 127 0.58 -7.84 -15.90
CA SER A 127 -0.43 -6.90 -15.42
C SER A 127 -1.54 -7.72 -14.75
N ARG A 128 -1.85 -7.49 -13.49
CA ARG A 128 -3.09 -7.99 -12.89
C ARG A 128 -4.25 -7.20 -13.50
N LEU A 129 -4.63 -7.57 -14.70
CA LEU A 129 -5.81 -7.01 -15.36
C LEU A 129 -7.05 -7.73 -14.84
N LEU A 130 -7.52 -7.31 -13.66
CA LEU A 130 -8.94 -7.46 -13.39
C LEU A 130 -9.68 -6.54 -14.36
N PRO A 131 -10.72 -7.02 -15.01
CA PRO A 131 -11.56 -6.16 -15.83
C PRO A 131 -11.94 -4.88 -15.07
N ASN A 132 -11.81 -3.72 -15.72
CA ASN A 132 -12.02 -2.42 -15.06
C ASN A 132 -13.37 -2.32 -14.35
N PHE A 133 -14.41 -3.01 -14.86
CA PHE A 133 -15.74 -3.01 -14.22
C PHE A 133 -15.74 -3.70 -12.86
N ILE A 134 -14.99 -4.81 -12.68
CA ILE A 134 -14.85 -5.50 -11.38
C ILE A 134 -14.17 -4.59 -10.36
N LYS A 135 -13.09 -3.94 -10.78
CA LYS A 135 -12.38 -3.00 -9.92
C LYS A 135 -13.27 -1.81 -9.54
N ARG A 136 -13.97 -1.22 -10.51
CA ARG A 136 -14.95 -0.15 -10.25
C ARG A 136 -16.05 -0.60 -9.27
N CYS A 137 -16.57 -1.80 -9.44
CA CYS A 137 -17.59 -2.35 -8.54
C CYS A 137 -17.06 -2.42 -7.09
N SER A 138 -15.86 -2.94 -6.86
CA SER A 138 -15.29 -3.01 -5.51
C SER A 138 -14.92 -1.64 -4.93
N LEU A 139 -14.63 -0.64 -5.75
CA LEU A 139 -14.42 0.74 -5.28
C LEU A 139 -15.72 1.40 -4.83
N HIS A 140 -16.84 1.11 -5.50
CA HIS A 140 -18.17 1.59 -5.09
C HIS A 140 -18.78 0.77 -3.93
N HIS A 141 -18.34 -0.48 -3.78
CA HIS A 141 -18.78 -1.39 -2.71
C HIS A 141 -17.57 -1.92 -1.93
N PRO A 142 -16.90 -1.09 -1.12
CA PRO A 142 -15.62 -1.43 -0.51
C PRO A 142 -15.68 -2.64 0.44
N THR A 143 -16.86 -3.05 0.91
CA THR A 143 -17.06 -4.31 1.63
C THR A 143 -16.55 -5.53 0.84
N LEU A 144 -16.58 -5.50 -0.50
CA LEU A 144 -16.08 -6.58 -1.35
C LEU A 144 -14.56 -6.77 -1.24
N LEU A 145 -13.83 -5.76 -0.78
CA LEU A 145 -12.38 -5.84 -0.55
C LEU A 145 -12.02 -6.84 0.53
N PHE A 146 -12.92 -7.09 1.49
CA PHE A 146 -12.76 -8.16 2.48
C PHE A 146 -12.87 -9.57 1.88
N ALA A 147 -13.54 -9.73 0.74
CA ALA A 147 -13.58 -11.01 0.01
C ALA A 147 -12.34 -11.18 -0.88
N CYS A 148 -11.90 -10.11 -1.52
CA CYS A 148 -10.73 -10.11 -2.38
C CYS A 148 -10.18 -8.69 -2.53
N ASN A 149 -8.91 -8.47 -2.16
CA ASN A 149 -8.23 -7.22 -2.45
C ASN A 149 -8.03 -7.08 -3.97
N THR A 150 -8.91 -6.30 -4.61
CA THR A 150 -8.89 -6.02 -6.05
C THR A 150 -8.05 -4.80 -6.39
N ILE A 151 -7.68 -3.98 -5.41
CA ILE A 151 -6.88 -2.76 -5.59
C ILE A 151 -5.43 -3.12 -5.85
N GLY A 152 -4.85 -3.94 -4.99
CA GLY A 152 -3.43 -4.26 -4.96
C GLY A 152 -2.77 -3.71 -3.69
N PRO A 153 -1.48 -3.40 -3.72
CA PRO A 153 -0.76 -2.88 -2.57
C PRO A 153 -1.11 -1.41 -2.25
N CYS A 154 -0.67 -0.94 -1.07
CA CYS A 154 -0.95 0.40 -0.56
C CYS A 154 -0.53 1.51 -1.52
N ALA A 155 0.55 1.35 -2.27
CA ALA A 155 1.01 2.33 -3.25
C ALA A 155 0.03 2.58 -4.42
N CYS A 156 -0.95 1.68 -4.61
CA CYS A 156 -2.03 1.91 -5.57
C CYS A 156 -3.07 2.92 -5.07
N VAL A 157 -2.97 3.41 -3.83
CA VAL A 157 -3.91 4.35 -3.23
C VAL A 157 -3.19 5.62 -2.80
N ALA A 158 -3.65 6.75 -3.30
CA ALA A 158 -3.28 8.07 -2.82
C ALA A 158 -4.49 8.72 -2.14
N VAL A 159 -4.27 9.43 -1.05
CA VAL A 159 -5.34 10.02 -0.24
C VAL A 159 -5.02 11.47 0.14
N VAL A 160 -6.03 12.31 0.28
CA VAL A 160 -5.90 13.63 0.90
C VAL A 160 -5.50 13.44 2.37
N ARG A 161 -4.43 14.12 2.81
CA ARG A 161 -3.85 13.91 4.15
C ARG A 161 -4.86 14.04 5.29
N GLU A 162 -5.80 14.97 5.18
CA GLU A 162 -6.84 15.21 6.19
C GLU A 162 -7.79 14.02 6.39
N LEU A 163 -7.85 13.10 5.41
CA LEU A 163 -8.69 11.90 5.46
C LEU A 163 -7.90 10.61 5.74
N LEU A 164 -6.58 10.74 5.95
CA LEU A 164 -5.69 9.58 6.13
C LEU A 164 -5.92 8.92 7.50
N PRO A 165 -6.49 7.70 7.58
CA PRO A 165 -6.52 6.95 8.81
C PRO A 165 -5.22 6.17 8.99
N MET A 166 -4.78 5.95 10.22
CA MET A 166 -3.71 4.99 10.50
C MET A 166 -4.16 3.57 10.19
N LEU A 167 -3.23 2.69 9.82
CA LEU A 167 -3.50 1.27 9.64
C LEU A 167 -3.71 0.61 11.01
N ASP A 168 -4.50 -0.46 11.04
CA ASP A 168 -4.75 -1.21 12.28
C ASP A 168 -3.60 -2.19 12.55
N GLU A 169 -2.82 -1.90 13.60
CA GLU A 169 -1.66 -2.68 14.01
C GLU A 169 -1.99 -4.09 14.52
N LYS A 170 -3.28 -4.37 14.77
CA LYS A 170 -3.76 -5.70 15.16
C LYS A 170 -4.03 -6.62 13.99
N LEU A 171 -3.95 -6.11 12.76
CA LEU A 171 -4.17 -6.87 11.53
C LEU A 171 -2.85 -7.21 10.86
N THR A 172 -2.82 -8.34 10.17
CA THR A 172 -1.64 -8.82 9.43
C THR A 172 -1.97 -9.11 7.96
N TRP A 173 -3.01 -9.91 7.71
CA TRP A 173 -3.39 -10.29 6.34
C TRP A 173 -4.42 -9.34 5.73
N LEU A 174 -5.33 -8.83 6.53
CA LEU A 174 -6.44 -7.96 6.09
C LEU A 174 -6.13 -6.47 6.26
N VAL A 175 -4.92 -6.11 6.64
CA VAL A 175 -4.53 -4.72 6.95
C VAL A 175 -4.84 -3.77 5.78
N ASP A 176 -4.49 -4.13 4.55
CA ASP A 176 -4.76 -3.31 3.36
C ASP A 176 -6.26 -3.21 3.08
N ALA A 177 -6.97 -4.35 3.11
CA ALA A 177 -8.40 -4.41 2.79
C ALA A 177 -9.23 -3.60 3.78
N GLU A 178 -8.88 -3.64 5.07
CA GLU A 178 -9.49 -2.88 6.15
C GLU A 178 -9.23 -1.39 5.98
N TRP A 179 -7.98 -1.02 5.72
CA TRP A 179 -7.59 0.36 5.50
C TRP A 179 -8.30 0.96 4.28
N TYR A 180 -8.38 0.23 3.15
CA TYR A 180 -9.13 0.65 1.97
C TYR A 180 -10.62 0.77 2.26
N PHE A 181 -11.21 -0.16 3.00
CA PHE A 181 -12.61 -0.06 3.38
C PHE A 181 -12.91 1.25 4.12
N ARG A 182 -12.08 1.62 5.11
CA ARG A 182 -12.26 2.88 5.85
C ARG A 182 -12.07 4.11 4.98
N LEU A 183 -11.09 4.09 4.07
CA LEU A 183 -10.82 5.19 3.14
C LEU A 183 -11.93 5.38 2.11
N LEU A 184 -12.46 4.28 1.56
CA LEU A 184 -13.31 4.35 0.38
C LEU A 184 -14.79 4.50 0.70
N ARG A 185 -15.23 4.08 1.87
CA ARG A 185 -16.67 4.02 2.21
C ARG A 185 -17.42 5.36 2.13
N TYR A 186 -16.71 6.48 2.23
CA TYR A 186 -17.32 7.83 2.24
C TYR A 186 -16.57 8.83 1.35
N ALA A 187 -15.52 8.40 0.66
CA ALA A 187 -14.69 9.29 -0.12
C ALA A 187 -15.18 9.45 -1.56
N LYS A 188 -14.89 10.61 -2.15
CA LYS A 188 -15.00 10.81 -3.60
C LYS A 188 -13.78 10.17 -4.28
N ILE A 189 -14.00 9.06 -4.98
CA ILE A 189 -12.95 8.21 -5.55
C ILE A 189 -12.78 8.49 -7.04
N VAL A 190 -11.53 8.59 -7.49
CA VAL A 190 -11.16 8.56 -8.91
C VAL A 190 -10.26 7.36 -9.17
N TYR A 191 -10.59 6.55 -10.18
CA TYR A 191 -9.78 5.41 -10.61
C TYR A 191 -9.04 5.72 -11.91
N LEU A 192 -7.72 5.60 -11.89
CA LEU A 192 -6.82 5.81 -13.02
C LEU A 192 -6.29 4.47 -13.56
N PRO A 193 -6.99 3.82 -14.52
CA PRO A 193 -6.67 2.48 -14.99
C PRO A 193 -5.34 2.35 -15.75
N THR A 194 -4.81 3.46 -16.27
CA THR A 194 -3.56 3.52 -17.06
C THR A 194 -2.35 3.97 -16.25
N CYS A 195 -2.53 4.24 -14.95
CA CYS A 195 -1.47 4.63 -14.05
C CYS A 195 -1.05 3.41 -13.22
N PHE A 196 0.22 2.99 -13.29
CA PHE A 196 0.67 1.73 -12.74
C PHE A 196 1.74 1.90 -11.66
N VAL A 197 1.54 1.17 -10.55
CA VAL A 197 2.60 0.77 -9.62
C VAL A 197 3.08 -0.61 -10.02
N ARG A 198 4.38 -0.87 -9.96
CA ARG A 198 4.93 -2.21 -10.13
C ARG A 198 5.36 -2.74 -8.78
N SER A 199 4.92 -3.96 -8.44
CA SER A 199 5.37 -4.70 -7.27
C SER A 199 6.19 -5.90 -7.72
N GLN A 200 7.34 -6.11 -7.06
CA GLN A 200 8.21 -7.26 -7.30
C GLN A 200 7.77 -8.40 -6.38
N HIS A 201 7.46 -9.57 -6.97
CA HIS A 201 7.08 -10.75 -6.22
C HIS A 201 8.12 -11.87 -6.44
N GLY A 202 8.48 -12.57 -5.38
CA GLY A 202 9.28 -13.79 -5.50
C GLY A 202 10.52 -13.85 -4.63
N ASP A 203 10.78 -12.87 -3.80
CA ASP A 203 11.83 -12.95 -2.78
C ASP A 203 11.31 -13.66 -1.52
N ALA A 204 12.15 -14.55 -0.96
CA ALA A 204 11.83 -15.35 0.23
C ALA A 204 11.56 -14.49 1.50
N GLN A 205 11.75 -13.19 1.42
CA GLN A 205 11.60 -12.25 2.54
C GLN A 205 10.29 -11.44 2.52
N GLN A 206 9.35 -11.76 1.63
CA GLN A 206 8.02 -11.17 1.73
C GLN A 206 7.34 -11.60 3.03
N ILE A 207 6.70 -10.65 3.74
CA ILE A 207 5.94 -10.91 4.98
C ILE A 207 5.01 -12.12 4.80
N THR A 208 4.39 -12.23 3.62
CA THR A 208 3.45 -13.30 3.27
C THR A 208 4.08 -14.68 3.11
N SER A 209 5.41 -14.82 2.96
CA SER A 209 6.07 -16.11 2.78
C SER A 209 6.29 -16.88 4.09
N HIS A 210 6.17 -16.21 5.24
CA HIS A 210 6.48 -16.77 6.56
C HIS A 210 5.26 -16.92 7.48
N ILE A 211 4.05 -16.63 6.99
CA ILE A 211 2.83 -16.69 7.80
C ILE A 211 1.91 -17.83 7.35
N ASP A 212 1.27 -18.49 8.32
CA ASP A 212 0.09 -19.32 8.04
C ASP A 212 -1.09 -18.42 7.70
N ILE A 213 -1.36 -18.31 6.39
CA ILE A 213 -2.41 -17.43 5.86
C ILE A 213 -3.77 -17.75 6.48
N MET A 214 -4.10 -19.03 6.68
CA MET A 214 -5.42 -19.42 7.20
C MET A 214 -5.56 -19.10 8.69
N GLN A 215 -4.52 -19.30 9.48
CA GLN A 215 -4.50 -18.93 10.88
C GLN A 215 -4.59 -17.41 11.05
N THR A 216 -3.75 -16.68 10.34
CA THR A 216 -3.69 -15.21 10.37
C THR A 216 -5.02 -14.60 9.94
N LEU A 217 -5.61 -15.11 8.85
CA LEU A 217 -6.92 -14.65 8.37
C LEU A 217 -8.03 -14.83 9.43
N ARG A 218 -8.03 -15.95 10.18
CA ARG A 218 -8.99 -16.17 11.28
C ARG A 218 -8.80 -15.19 12.43
N GLN A 219 -7.55 -14.88 12.77
CA GLN A 219 -7.22 -13.89 13.80
C GLN A 219 -7.71 -12.50 13.39
N ASP A 220 -7.38 -12.08 12.17
CA ASP A 220 -7.83 -10.81 11.61
C ASP A 220 -9.36 -10.71 11.56
N GLN A 221 -10.05 -11.79 11.16
CA GLN A 221 -11.51 -11.83 11.17
C GLN A 221 -12.10 -11.62 12.57
N THR A 222 -11.45 -12.15 13.60
CA THR A 222 -11.89 -11.94 14.99
C THR A 222 -11.73 -10.46 15.38
N THR A 223 -10.63 -9.84 14.99
CA THR A 223 -10.37 -8.41 15.18
C THR A 223 -11.41 -7.55 14.44
N ILE A 224 -11.69 -7.85 13.15
CA ILE A 224 -12.67 -7.11 12.35
C ILE A 224 -14.09 -7.23 12.92
N LYS A 225 -14.48 -8.38 13.47
CA LYS A 225 -15.80 -8.57 14.10
C LYS A 225 -16.04 -7.68 15.33
N GLN A 226 -14.98 -7.19 15.97
CA GLN A 226 -15.05 -6.30 17.13
C GLN A 226 -15.14 -4.81 16.75
N LYS A 227 -15.06 -4.47 15.46
CA LYS A 227 -15.11 -3.07 14.98
C LYS A 227 -16.56 -2.56 14.94
N ASP A 228 -16.73 -1.28 15.22
CA ASP A 228 -18.02 -0.56 15.19
C ASP A 228 -18.72 -0.58 13.82
N TYR A 229 -17.93 -0.64 12.74
CA TYR A 229 -18.44 -0.70 11.37
C TYR A 229 -18.80 -2.14 10.91
N TYR A 230 -18.55 -3.17 11.74
CA TYR A 230 -18.84 -4.56 11.35
C TYR A 230 -20.34 -4.78 11.11
N ASN A 231 -20.66 -5.49 10.05
CA ASN A 231 -22.02 -5.86 9.69
C ASN A 231 -22.08 -7.21 8.96
N ARG A 232 -23.30 -7.72 8.71
CA ARG A 232 -23.51 -9.02 8.07
C ARG A 232 -22.83 -9.16 6.69
N TRP A 233 -22.70 -8.06 5.93
CA TRP A 233 -22.11 -8.08 4.60
C TRP A 233 -20.59 -8.22 4.67
N ILE A 234 -19.95 -7.57 5.65
CA ILE A 234 -18.53 -7.79 5.95
C ILE A 234 -18.32 -9.24 6.38
N GLY A 235 -19.19 -9.78 7.26
CA GLY A 235 -19.12 -11.18 7.66
C GLY A 235 -19.22 -12.16 6.50
N TRP A 236 -20.13 -11.91 5.54
CA TRP A 236 -20.24 -12.69 4.33
C TRP A 236 -18.98 -12.59 3.44
N ALA A 237 -18.44 -11.39 3.23
CA ALA A 237 -17.23 -11.17 2.43
C ALA A 237 -16.00 -11.87 3.03
N LEU A 238 -15.83 -11.81 4.36
CA LEU A 238 -14.78 -12.54 5.08
C LEU A 238 -14.94 -14.06 4.96
N GLY A 239 -16.17 -14.57 5.03
CA GLY A 239 -16.48 -15.99 4.78
C GLY A 239 -16.09 -16.44 3.37
N MET A 240 -16.40 -15.61 2.36
CA MET A 240 -16.00 -15.85 0.96
C MET A 240 -14.47 -15.87 0.81
N GLN A 241 -13.75 -14.98 1.48
CA GLN A 241 -12.28 -14.97 1.43
C GLN A 241 -11.69 -16.27 1.99
N CYS A 242 -12.19 -16.76 3.14
CA CYS A 242 -11.76 -18.05 3.69
C CYS A 242 -11.99 -19.19 2.71
N TRP A 243 -13.15 -19.21 2.06
CA TRP A 243 -13.47 -20.22 1.05
C TRP A 243 -12.51 -20.15 -0.14
N LEU A 244 -12.24 -18.97 -0.69
CA LEU A 244 -11.29 -18.76 -1.79
C LEU A 244 -9.86 -19.19 -1.43
N GLN A 245 -9.40 -18.93 -0.21
CA GLN A 245 -8.05 -19.33 0.22
C GLN A 245 -7.93 -20.87 0.36
N ARG A 246 -8.96 -21.57 0.85
CA ARG A 246 -8.96 -23.04 0.91
C ARG A 246 -8.77 -23.69 -0.47
N PHE A 247 -9.40 -23.13 -1.52
CA PHE A 247 -9.22 -23.64 -2.89
C PHE A 247 -7.83 -23.40 -3.46
N LYS A 248 -7.14 -22.32 -3.03
CA LYS A 248 -5.76 -22.06 -3.48
C LYS A 248 -4.77 -23.02 -2.84
N THR A 249 -4.92 -23.33 -1.55
CA THR A 249 -4.06 -24.28 -0.82
C THR A 249 -4.21 -25.73 -1.27
N GLN A 250 -5.36 -26.12 -1.82
CA GLN A 250 -5.57 -27.48 -2.36
C GLN A 250 -4.96 -27.70 -3.76
N LYS A 251 -4.54 -26.64 -4.46
CA LYS A 251 -3.94 -26.70 -5.81
C LYS A 251 -2.42 -26.53 -5.84
N GLN A 252 -1.79 -26.34 -4.69
CA GLN A 252 -0.34 -26.36 -4.48
C GLN A 252 0.12 -27.69 -3.91
#